data_155e555fc0d5c3bd03ee90dde014987d
#
_entry.id   155e555fc0d5c3bd03ee90dde014987d
#
_cell.length_a   1.000
_cell.length_b   1.000
_cell.length_c   1.000
_cell.angle_alpha   90.00
_cell.angle_beta   90.00
_cell.angle_gamma   90.00
#
_symmetry.space_group_name_H-M   'P 1'
#
loop_
_entity.id
_entity.type
_entity.pdbx_description
1 polymer ?
#
loop_
_entity_poly.entity_id
_entity_poly.type
_entity_poly.pdbx_seq_one_letter_code
_entity_poly.pdbx_strand_id
1 'polypeptide(L)'
;MNINWFCFALTQIFLLGCSNPSPSKSQGQERNDPTSCLELLPAPVRLDGGTVSIGSNVAYPEERPERRVKVGSFEIDAVEVTNAQFSIFVEETGYVTDAEKPQPGFDVPGGAVFSSPNAGNTSWWQFVEGASWQHPEGPGSTIEGRGISPVVQVTLNDAKAYANWAGRRLPTEVEWEYAAKAGANSLYIWGDERAPGGQEKANTWQGAFPIENTKDDGFGSRAPVGCFQPNAFGLYDMIGNVWEWTDTAWGDEKSQVIKGGSFLCAKNFCRRYRASARQAQEENFSTNHIGFRTVVD
;
A
#
# COMPACT_ATOMS: atom_id res chain seq x y z
N MET A 1 71.56 26.45 61.18
CA MET A 1 71.84 25.22 60.41
C MET A 1 70.64 25.01 59.48
N ASN A 2 70.80 25.51 58.29
CA ASN A 2 69.71 25.57 57.28
C ASN A 2 70.05 24.62 56.11
N ILE A 3 69.16 23.74 55.76
CA ILE A 3 69.31 22.89 54.60
C ILE A 3 68.13 23.21 53.63
N ASN A 4 68.51 23.81 52.50
CA ASN A 4 67.63 24.11 51.36
C ASN A 4 67.42 22.85 50.55
N TRP A 5 66.14 22.57 50.18
CA TRP A 5 65.81 21.63 49.18
C TRP A 5 65.19 22.34 47.98
N PHE A 6 65.84 22.19 46.84
CA PHE A 6 65.33 22.62 45.53
C PHE A 6 64.35 21.64 44.97
N CYS A 7 63.15 22.11 44.69
CA CYS A 7 62.16 21.34 43.85
C CYS A 7 62.31 21.77 42.38
N PHE A 8 62.68 20.81 41.55
CA PHE A 8 62.60 20.96 40.07
C PHE A 8 61.13 20.81 39.61
N ALA A 9 60.64 21.87 38.96
CA ALA A 9 59.35 21.84 38.24
C ALA A 9 59.56 21.30 36.83
N LEU A 10 58.97 20.12 36.52
CA LEU A 10 58.86 19.59 35.15
C LEU A 10 57.64 20.21 34.51
N THR A 11 57.85 21.02 33.49
CA THR A 11 56.81 21.58 32.64
C THR A 11 56.43 20.52 31.57
N GLN A 12 55.28 19.89 31.70
CA GLN A 12 54.70 19.05 30.62
C GLN A 12 53.97 19.96 29.63
N ILE A 13 54.44 19.98 28.39
CA ILE A 13 53.80 20.61 27.25
C ILE A 13 52.72 19.63 26.76
N PHE A 14 51.42 19.96 26.97
CA PHE A 14 50.30 19.27 26.33
C PHE A 14 50.13 19.79 24.90
N LEU A 15 50.48 18.96 23.92
CA LEU A 15 50.06 19.16 22.52
C LEU A 15 48.57 18.83 22.39
N LEU A 16 47.75 19.87 22.26
CA LEU A 16 46.37 19.75 21.84
C LEU A 16 46.30 19.35 20.34
N GLY A 17 46.11 18.09 20.10
CA GLY A 17 45.74 17.59 18.77
C GLY A 17 44.30 17.97 18.44
N CYS A 18 44.11 18.89 17.48
CA CYS A 18 42.79 19.12 16.85
C CYS A 18 42.45 17.93 15.98
N SER A 19 41.61 17.02 16.48
CA SER A 19 40.95 16.02 15.67
C SER A 19 39.67 16.62 15.10
N ASN A 20 39.65 16.85 13.78
CA ASN A 20 38.44 17.17 13.05
C ASN A 20 37.44 15.98 13.15
N PRO A 21 36.18 16.21 13.50
CA PRO A 21 35.19 15.16 13.41
C PRO A 21 34.89 14.90 11.93
N SER A 22 35.19 13.70 11.47
CA SER A 22 34.70 13.18 10.18
C SER A 22 33.19 13.24 10.17
N PRO A 23 32.54 13.61 9.03
CA PRO A 23 31.07 13.55 8.93
C PRO A 23 30.63 12.09 9.06
N SER A 24 29.84 11.82 10.09
CA SER A 24 29.14 10.54 10.23
C SER A 24 28.21 10.36 9.03
N LYS A 25 28.56 9.45 8.13
CA LYS A 25 27.58 8.91 7.18
C LYS A 25 26.48 8.29 8.03
N SER A 26 25.27 8.86 7.96
CA SER A 26 24.06 8.21 8.40
C SER A 26 23.93 6.93 7.56
N GLN A 27 24.38 5.81 8.10
CA GLN A 27 24.06 4.51 7.57
C GLN A 27 22.55 4.39 7.70
N GLY A 28 21.85 4.40 6.56
CA GLY A 28 20.46 3.97 6.48
C GLY A 28 20.42 2.57 7.08
N GLN A 29 19.84 2.47 8.27
CA GLN A 29 19.63 1.21 8.94
C GLN A 29 18.65 0.43 8.05
N GLU A 30 19.15 -0.61 7.37
CA GLU A 30 18.32 -1.56 6.66
C GLU A 30 17.31 -2.09 7.67
N ARG A 31 16.02 -1.78 7.44
CA ARG A 31 14.94 -2.33 8.24
C ARG A 31 14.82 -3.81 7.89
N ASN A 32 15.45 -4.67 8.67
CA ASN A 32 15.36 -6.12 8.54
C ASN A 32 14.31 -6.74 9.46
N ASP A 33 13.50 -5.91 10.13
CA ASP A 33 12.40 -6.36 10.97
C ASP A 33 11.07 -6.19 10.20
N PRO A 34 10.40 -7.28 9.82
CA PRO A 34 9.09 -7.22 9.15
C PRO A 34 7.99 -6.57 10.00
N THR A 35 8.26 -6.26 11.28
CA THR A 35 7.32 -5.60 12.19
C THR A 35 7.49 -4.08 12.26
N SER A 36 8.50 -3.49 11.63
CA SER A 36 8.71 -2.03 11.66
C SER A 36 7.96 -1.32 10.53
N CYS A 37 6.66 -1.15 10.67
CA CYS A 37 5.86 -0.30 9.81
C CYS A 37 6.23 1.18 9.98
N LEU A 38 5.72 2.05 9.12
CA LEU A 38 5.92 3.50 9.26
C LEU A 38 5.30 4.02 10.57
N GLU A 39 6.03 4.80 11.33
CA GLU A 39 5.49 5.53 12.49
C GLU A 39 4.76 6.81 12.06
N LEU A 40 5.19 7.41 10.96
CA LEU A 40 4.61 8.61 10.38
C LEU A 40 4.38 8.39 8.87
N LEU A 41 3.25 8.88 8.38
CA LEU A 41 2.95 8.83 6.95
C LEU A 41 3.93 9.72 6.18
N PRO A 42 4.55 9.21 5.10
CA PRO A 42 5.43 10.01 4.27
C PRO A 42 4.61 11.03 3.46
N ALA A 43 5.27 12.13 3.10
CA ALA A 43 4.69 13.10 2.20
C ALA A 43 4.42 12.46 0.82
N PRO A 44 3.45 12.99 0.06
CA PRO A 44 3.26 12.62 -1.34
C PRO A 44 4.54 12.84 -2.16
N VAL A 45 4.71 12.04 -3.21
CA VAL A 45 5.91 12.03 -4.04
C VAL A 45 5.65 12.68 -5.39
N ARG A 46 6.45 13.68 -5.76
CA ARG A 46 6.42 14.27 -7.10
C ARG A 46 7.16 13.36 -8.09
N LEU A 47 6.49 12.98 -9.17
CA LEU A 47 7.03 12.19 -10.26
C LEU A 47 7.11 13.06 -11.53
N ASP A 48 8.27 13.09 -12.17
CA ASP A 48 8.50 13.94 -13.34
C ASP A 48 7.81 13.43 -14.62
N GLY A 49 7.25 12.22 -14.56
CA GLY A 49 6.71 11.55 -15.73
C GLY A 49 7.81 10.93 -16.60
N GLY A 50 7.45 10.57 -17.82
CA GLY A 50 8.39 9.92 -18.72
C GLY A 50 7.72 8.93 -19.65
N THR A 51 8.50 8.06 -20.29
CA THR A 51 7.99 6.97 -21.12
C THR A 51 8.13 5.65 -20.38
N VAL A 52 7.03 4.94 -20.21
CA VAL A 52 6.97 3.64 -19.53
C VAL A 52 6.37 2.58 -20.47
N SER A 53 6.81 1.34 -20.32
CA SER A 53 6.12 0.18 -20.90
C SER A 53 5.08 -0.30 -19.90
N ILE A 54 3.80 -0.25 -20.27
CA ILE A 54 2.67 -0.71 -19.43
C ILE A 54 2.06 -1.97 -20.02
N GLY A 55 1.40 -2.75 -19.15
CA GLY A 55 0.89 -4.08 -19.50
C GLY A 55 1.98 -5.15 -19.52
N SER A 56 1.62 -6.34 -19.99
CA SER A 56 2.52 -7.50 -20.06
C SER A 56 2.05 -8.47 -21.13
N ASN A 57 2.98 -8.99 -21.95
CA ASN A 57 2.69 -10.05 -22.93
C ASN A 57 2.86 -11.47 -22.37
N VAL A 58 3.44 -11.60 -21.18
CA VAL A 58 3.81 -12.90 -20.56
C VAL A 58 2.95 -13.29 -19.36
N ALA A 59 2.05 -12.39 -18.94
CA ALA A 59 1.17 -12.60 -17.78
C ALA A 59 -0.29 -12.90 -18.22
N TYR A 60 -1.28 -12.40 -17.49
CA TYR A 60 -2.68 -12.65 -17.79
C TYR A 60 -3.13 -12.01 -19.11
N PRO A 61 -4.09 -12.59 -19.82
CA PRO A 61 -4.59 -12.06 -21.11
C PRO A 61 -5.06 -10.60 -21.04
N GLU A 62 -5.68 -10.21 -19.94
CA GLU A 62 -6.20 -8.87 -19.70
C GLU A 62 -5.11 -7.81 -19.55
N GLU A 63 -3.87 -8.20 -19.28
CA GLU A 63 -2.72 -7.30 -19.19
C GLU A 63 -2.16 -6.92 -20.58
N ARG A 64 -2.56 -7.62 -21.64
CA ARG A 64 -2.09 -7.41 -23.01
C ARG A 64 -2.81 -6.26 -23.72
N PRO A 65 -2.15 -5.64 -24.72
CA PRO A 65 -0.74 -5.80 -25.07
C PRO A 65 0.16 -4.95 -24.19
N GLU A 66 1.41 -5.36 -24.04
CA GLU A 66 2.46 -4.46 -23.57
C GLU A 66 2.63 -3.31 -24.57
N ARG A 67 2.63 -2.07 -24.08
CA ARG A 67 2.75 -0.87 -24.93
C ARG A 67 3.50 0.24 -24.24
N ARG A 68 4.24 1.03 -25.01
CA ARG A 68 4.93 2.22 -24.52
C ARG A 68 3.97 3.41 -24.47
N VAL A 69 3.93 4.09 -23.33
CA VAL A 69 3.06 5.25 -23.12
C VAL A 69 3.87 6.37 -22.49
N LYS A 70 3.57 7.62 -22.88
CA LYS A 70 4.12 8.81 -22.23
C LYS A 70 3.20 9.24 -21.09
N VAL A 71 3.79 9.44 -19.92
CA VAL A 71 3.13 9.91 -18.69
C VAL A 71 3.60 11.34 -18.41
N GLY A 72 2.69 12.25 -18.06
CA GLY A 72 3.01 13.59 -17.59
C GLY A 72 3.59 13.57 -16.17
N SER A 73 4.01 14.72 -15.69
CA SER A 73 4.40 14.87 -14.29
C SER A 73 3.15 14.96 -13.39
N PHE A 74 3.19 14.34 -12.22
CA PHE A 74 2.13 14.39 -11.22
C PHE A 74 2.70 14.11 -9.83
N GLU A 75 1.93 14.39 -8.80
CA GLU A 75 2.26 14.00 -7.42
C GLU A 75 1.32 12.87 -6.99
N ILE A 76 1.84 11.87 -6.28
CA ILE A 76 1.10 10.69 -5.84
C ILE A 76 1.30 10.46 -4.34
N ASP A 77 0.26 10.01 -3.64
CA ASP A 77 0.40 9.56 -2.26
C ASP A 77 1.40 8.42 -2.16
N ALA A 78 2.31 8.53 -1.20
CA ALA A 78 3.36 7.53 -1.01
C ALA A 78 2.82 6.18 -0.50
N VAL A 79 1.63 6.17 0.10
CA VAL A 79 0.92 5.01 0.65
C VAL A 79 -0.56 5.06 0.23
N GLU A 80 -1.31 3.99 0.46
CA GLU A 80 -2.77 3.99 0.33
C GLU A 80 -3.40 4.97 1.33
N VAL A 81 -4.58 5.53 1.01
CA VAL A 81 -5.36 6.34 1.95
C VAL A 81 -5.73 5.50 3.17
N THR A 82 -5.41 6.02 4.34
CA THR A 82 -5.58 5.33 5.62
C THR A 82 -6.94 5.58 6.25
N ASN A 83 -7.33 4.72 7.20
CA ASN A 83 -8.53 4.91 7.99
C ASN A 83 -8.55 6.26 8.71
N ALA A 84 -7.41 6.71 9.25
CA ALA A 84 -7.32 8.01 9.92
C ALA A 84 -7.58 9.18 8.97
N GLN A 85 -7.02 9.15 7.76
CA GLN A 85 -7.26 10.17 6.75
C GLN A 85 -8.71 10.17 6.27
N PHE A 86 -9.30 9.00 6.05
CA PHE A 86 -10.69 8.87 5.64
C PHE A 86 -11.67 9.29 6.75
N SER A 87 -11.33 9.04 8.03
CA SER A 87 -12.11 9.55 9.17
C SER A 87 -12.22 11.08 9.16
N ILE A 88 -11.11 11.79 8.90
CA ILE A 88 -11.11 13.26 8.82
C ILE A 88 -12.08 13.75 7.72
N PHE A 89 -12.03 13.11 6.54
CA PHE A 89 -12.95 13.43 5.45
C PHE A 89 -14.41 13.25 5.87
N VAL A 90 -14.74 12.11 6.51
CA VAL A 90 -16.11 11.85 6.96
C VAL A 90 -16.52 12.82 8.06
N GLU A 91 -15.66 13.12 9.03
CA GLU A 91 -15.92 14.05 10.12
C GLU A 91 -16.17 15.49 9.60
N GLU A 92 -15.40 15.95 8.62
CA GLU A 92 -15.52 17.31 8.08
C GLU A 92 -16.73 17.49 7.15
N THR A 93 -17.13 16.41 6.44
CA THR A 93 -18.17 16.50 5.40
C THR A 93 -19.50 15.89 5.77
N GLY A 94 -19.54 15.02 6.78
CA GLY A 94 -20.71 14.20 7.06
C GLY A 94 -20.99 13.16 5.96
N TYR A 95 -19.98 12.80 5.15
CA TYR A 95 -20.14 11.86 4.05
C TYR A 95 -20.61 10.48 4.54
N VAL A 96 -21.59 9.92 3.86
CA VAL A 96 -22.10 8.57 4.10
C VAL A 96 -21.68 7.70 2.91
N THR A 97 -20.86 6.67 3.15
CA THR A 97 -20.35 5.80 2.08
C THR A 97 -21.46 4.95 1.46
N ASP A 98 -21.20 4.42 0.27
CA ASP A 98 -22.20 3.58 -0.40
C ASP A 98 -22.48 2.30 0.40
N ALA A 99 -21.48 1.71 1.06
CA ALA A 99 -21.67 0.55 1.93
C ALA A 99 -22.60 0.82 3.13
N GLU A 100 -22.73 2.06 3.57
CA GLU A 100 -23.64 2.49 4.66
C GLU A 100 -25.08 2.76 4.20
N LYS A 101 -25.34 2.58 2.89
CA LYS A 101 -26.67 2.72 2.26
C LYS A 101 -27.21 1.34 1.86
N PRO A 102 -28.54 1.17 1.73
CA PRO A 102 -29.11 -0.07 1.21
C PRO A 102 -28.49 -0.45 -0.14
N GLN A 103 -28.01 -1.68 -0.27
CA GLN A 103 -27.35 -2.18 -1.47
C GLN A 103 -28.36 -2.82 -2.45
N PRO A 104 -28.20 -2.61 -3.76
CA PRO A 104 -29.06 -3.23 -4.76
C PRO A 104 -29.07 -4.76 -4.62
N GLY A 105 -30.26 -5.33 -4.52
CA GLY A 105 -30.47 -6.79 -4.39
C GLY A 105 -30.36 -7.34 -2.96
N PHE A 106 -29.98 -6.52 -1.97
CA PHE A 106 -29.95 -6.90 -0.55
C PHE A 106 -30.91 -6.06 0.31
N ASP A 107 -31.23 -4.83 -0.13
CA ASP A 107 -32.10 -3.86 0.53
C ASP A 107 -31.65 -3.44 1.96
N VAL A 108 -30.41 -3.75 2.32
CA VAL A 108 -29.75 -3.39 3.59
C VAL A 108 -28.34 -2.85 3.32
N PRO A 109 -27.79 -2.00 4.23
CA PRO A 109 -26.39 -1.58 4.17
C PRO A 109 -25.45 -2.78 4.32
N GLY A 110 -24.29 -2.73 3.68
CA GLY A 110 -23.29 -3.78 3.80
C GLY A 110 -22.33 -3.83 2.62
N GLY A 111 -21.43 -4.80 2.65
CA GLY A 111 -20.44 -5.00 1.60
C GLY A 111 -19.94 -6.44 1.55
N ALA A 112 -19.12 -6.73 0.55
CA ALA A 112 -18.54 -8.06 0.41
C ALA A 112 -17.36 -8.25 1.37
N VAL A 113 -17.36 -9.37 2.05
CA VAL A 113 -16.31 -9.74 3.01
C VAL A 113 -15.74 -11.09 2.62
N PHE A 114 -14.41 -11.14 2.51
CA PHE A 114 -13.71 -12.41 2.40
C PHE A 114 -13.61 -13.07 3.78
N SER A 115 -13.91 -14.36 3.82
CA SER A 115 -13.62 -15.23 4.95
C SER A 115 -13.16 -16.60 4.46
N SER A 116 -12.17 -17.20 5.12
CA SER A 116 -11.74 -18.55 4.76
C SER A 116 -12.91 -19.54 4.89
N PRO A 117 -13.08 -20.48 3.93
CA PRO A 117 -14.12 -21.48 4.00
C PRO A 117 -14.01 -22.34 5.26
N ASN A 118 -15.14 -22.78 5.76
CA ASN A 118 -15.22 -23.71 6.90
C ASN A 118 -16.30 -24.77 6.66
N ALA A 119 -16.46 -25.71 7.59
CA ALA A 119 -17.41 -26.81 7.45
C ALA A 119 -18.89 -26.39 7.26
N GLY A 120 -19.24 -25.18 7.69
CA GLY A 120 -20.60 -24.63 7.56
C GLY A 120 -20.78 -23.73 6.34
N ASN A 121 -19.69 -23.29 5.71
CA ASN A 121 -19.75 -22.37 4.59
C ASN A 121 -18.55 -22.55 3.65
N THR A 122 -18.81 -22.96 2.42
CA THR A 122 -17.79 -23.18 1.38
C THR A 122 -17.54 -21.95 0.50
N SER A 123 -18.40 -20.91 0.58
CA SER A 123 -18.18 -19.65 -0.10
C SER A 123 -17.21 -18.78 0.70
N TRP A 124 -16.15 -18.30 0.05
CA TRP A 124 -15.19 -17.38 0.67
C TRP A 124 -15.57 -15.89 0.51
N TRP A 125 -16.53 -15.57 -0.33
CA TRP A 125 -17.12 -14.23 -0.44
C TRP A 125 -18.56 -14.26 0.06
N GLN A 126 -18.90 -13.31 0.92
CA GLN A 126 -20.21 -13.15 1.48
C GLN A 126 -20.59 -11.68 1.53
N PHE A 127 -21.83 -11.36 1.19
CA PHE A 127 -22.40 -10.08 1.58
C PHE A 127 -22.62 -10.10 3.10
N VAL A 128 -22.09 -9.10 3.80
CA VAL A 128 -22.23 -8.96 5.25
C VAL A 128 -22.94 -7.66 5.55
N GLU A 129 -24.15 -7.77 6.12
CA GLU A 129 -24.92 -6.62 6.57
C GLU A 129 -24.12 -5.82 7.60
N GLY A 130 -24.09 -4.49 7.46
CA GLY A 130 -23.35 -3.57 8.32
C GLY A 130 -21.84 -3.57 8.11
N ALA A 131 -21.31 -4.31 7.11
CA ALA A 131 -19.92 -4.10 6.71
C ALA A 131 -19.75 -2.71 6.07
N SER A 132 -18.78 -1.95 6.55
CA SER A 132 -18.51 -0.57 6.14
C SER A 132 -17.03 -0.23 6.36
N TRP A 133 -16.61 0.95 5.98
CA TRP A 133 -15.24 1.39 6.23
C TRP A 133 -14.86 1.39 7.73
N GLN A 134 -15.82 1.65 8.63
CA GLN A 134 -15.62 1.57 10.10
C GLN A 134 -15.69 0.14 10.64
N HIS A 135 -16.38 -0.75 9.94
CA HIS A 135 -16.60 -2.14 10.28
C HIS A 135 -16.26 -3.08 9.11
N PRO A 136 -14.96 -3.18 8.72
CA PRO A 136 -14.57 -3.79 7.45
C PRO A 136 -14.97 -5.26 7.27
N GLU A 137 -15.10 -6.01 8.34
CA GLU A 137 -15.55 -7.41 8.36
C GLU A 137 -16.98 -7.56 8.89
N GLY A 138 -17.75 -6.47 8.98
CA GLY A 138 -19.11 -6.43 9.54
C GLY A 138 -19.17 -5.88 10.97
N PRO A 139 -20.35 -5.82 11.61
CA PRO A 139 -20.60 -5.13 12.88
C PRO A 139 -19.72 -5.56 14.06
N GLY A 140 -19.16 -6.77 14.01
CA GLY A 140 -18.23 -7.28 15.02
C GLY A 140 -16.77 -6.80 14.86
N SER A 141 -16.46 -6.05 13.80
CA SER A 141 -15.14 -5.52 13.53
C SER A 141 -15.06 -4.02 13.81
N THR A 142 -13.84 -3.49 13.96
CA THR A 142 -13.60 -2.06 14.19
C THR A 142 -12.28 -1.63 13.58
N ILE A 143 -12.18 -0.33 13.23
CA ILE A 143 -10.92 0.33 12.85
C ILE A 143 -10.21 0.96 14.06
N GLU A 144 -10.73 0.84 15.26
CA GLU A 144 -10.08 1.35 16.46
C GLU A 144 -8.67 0.75 16.61
N GLY A 145 -7.68 1.60 16.84
CA GLY A 145 -6.26 1.20 16.84
C GLY A 145 -5.67 0.85 15.48
N ARG A 146 -6.44 0.98 14.38
CA ARG A 146 -6.02 0.70 13.00
C ARG A 146 -5.98 1.95 12.11
N GLY A 147 -5.68 3.11 12.71
CA GLY A 147 -5.67 4.39 12.00
C GLY A 147 -4.75 4.42 10.78
N ILE A 148 -3.60 3.74 10.84
CA ILE A 148 -2.61 3.66 9.75
C ILE A 148 -2.81 2.44 8.82
N SER A 149 -3.90 1.68 8.96
CA SER A 149 -4.26 0.66 7.95
C SER A 149 -5.00 1.30 6.78
N PRO A 150 -4.91 0.74 5.56
CA PRO A 150 -5.63 1.27 4.41
C PRO A 150 -7.15 1.20 4.64
N VAL A 151 -7.85 2.25 4.23
CA VAL A 151 -9.31 2.23 4.20
C VAL A 151 -9.80 1.25 3.14
N VAL A 152 -10.84 0.51 3.48
CA VAL A 152 -11.51 -0.46 2.59
C VAL A 152 -13.03 -0.38 2.77
N GLN A 153 -13.80 -1.21 2.10
CA GLN A 153 -15.26 -1.11 2.03
C GLN A 153 -15.70 0.25 1.44
N VAL A 154 -14.92 0.72 0.47
CA VAL A 154 -15.16 1.95 -0.27
C VAL A 154 -15.38 1.63 -1.74
N THR A 155 -16.41 2.23 -2.34
CA THR A 155 -16.70 2.14 -3.77
C THR A 155 -15.84 3.13 -4.56
N LEU A 156 -15.91 3.08 -5.89
CA LEU A 156 -15.30 4.10 -6.73
C LEU A 156 -15.82 5.50 -6.40
N ASN A 157 -17.14 5.63 -6.11
CA ASN A 157 -17.76 6.90 -5.76
C ASN A 157 -17.21 7.45 -4.45
N ASP A 158 -17.04 6.61 -3.44
CA ASP A 158 -16.46 6.99 -2.16
C ASP A 158 -15.02 7.47 -2.31
N ALA A 159 -14.21 6.73 -3.09
CA ALA A 159 -12.83 7.09 -3.39
C ALA A 159 -12.73 8.43 -4.15
N LYS A 160 -13.60 8.68 -5.13
CA LYS A 160 -13.68 9.94 -5.86
C LYS A 160 -14.17 11.10 -4.97
N ALA A 161 -15.12 10.84 -4.07
CA ALA A 161 -15.61 11.86 -3.13
C ALA A 161 -14.47 12.31 -2.19
N TYR A 162 -13.73 11.36 -1.62
CA TYR A 162 -12.53 11.67 -0.83
C TYR A 162 -11.51 12.46 -1.63
N ALA A 163 -11.15 11.98 -2.82
CA ALA A 163 -10.15 12.63 -3.66
C ALA A 163 -10.55 14.09 -3.99
N ASN A 164 -11.81 14.34 -4.36
CA ASN A 164 -12.33 15.68 -4.64
C ASN A 164 -12.27 16.59 -3.40
N TRP A 165 -12.65 16.09 -2.21
CA TRP A 165 -12.54 16.85 -0.96
C TRP A 165 -11.09 17.25 -0.67
N ALA A 166 -10.14 16.33 -0.89
CA ALA A 166 -8.72 16.58 -0.70
C ALA A 166 -8.09 17.48 -1.79
N GLY A 167 -8.87 17.95 -2.79
CA GLY A 167 -8.35 18.70 -3.94
C GLY A 167 -7.47 17.86 -4.87
N ARG A 168 -7.70 16.57 -4.92
CA ARG A 168 -6.95 15.55 -5.65
C ARG A 168 -7.87 14.74 -6.57
N ARG A 169 -7.33 13.75 -7.26
CA ARG A 169 -8.06 12.79 -8.09
C ARG A 169 -7.51 11.38 -7.92
N LEU A 170 -8.21 10.39 -8.42
CA LEU A 170 -7.65 9.04 -8.55
C LEU A 170 -6.60 9.01 -9.67
N PRO A 171 -5.57 8.17 -9.58
CA PRO A 171 -4.63 7.93 -10.67
C PRO A 171 -5.35 7.23 -11.83
N THR A 172 -4.96 7.52 -13.05
CA THR A 172 -5.24 6.62 -14.16
C THR A 172 -4.46 5.32 -14.02
N GLU A 173 -4.90 4.24 -14.66
CA GLU A 173 -4.14 2.98 -14.69
C GLU A 173 -2.69 3.18 -15.15
N VAL A 174 -2.49 4.06 -16.11
CA VAL A 174 -1.17 4.35 -16.69
C VAL A 174 -0.26 5.06 -15.68
N GLU A 175 -0.78 6.04 -14.97
CA GLU A 175 -0.05 6.75 -13.90
C GLU A 175 0.27 5.82 -12.75
N TRP A 176 -0.70 5.00 -12.35
CA TRP A 176 -0.51 4.02 -11.29
C TRP A 176 0.59 3.02 -11.64
N GLU A 177 0.55 2.44 -12.85
CA GLU A 177 1.56 1.45 -13.29
C GLU A 177 2.95 2.07 -13.48
N TYR A 178 3.02 3.32 -13.97
CA TYR A 178 4.27 4.09 -14.03
C TYR A 178 4.87 4.26 -12.63
N ALA A 179 4.06 4.70 -11.68
CA ALA A 179 4.44 4.90 -10.29
C ALA A 179 4.90 3.58 -9.64
N ALA A 180 4.15 2.49 -9.86
CA ALA A 180 4.46 1.18 -9.31
C ALA A 180 5.78 0.63 -9.84
N LYS A 181 6.00 0.69 -11.15
CA LYS A 181 7.22 0.19 -11.78
C LYS A 181 8.47 0.95 -11.36
N ALA A 182 8.38 2.25 -11.16
CA ALA A 182 9.52 3.09 -10.76
C ALA A 182 10.80 2.81 -11.58
N GLY A 183 10.62 2.57 -12.88
CA GLY A 183 11.70 2.21 -13.82
C GLY A 183 12.07 0.73 -13.88
N ALA A 184 11.48 -0.14 -13.05
CA ALA A 184 11.71 -1.58 -13.10
C ALA A 184 11.09 -2.20 -14.37
N ASN A 185 11.83 -3.12 -15.00
CA ASN A 185 11.37 -3.92 -16.15
C ASN A 185 11.22 -5.41 -15.79
N SER A 186 11.43 -5.77 -14.53
CA SER A 186 11.31 -7.12 -14.00
C SER A 186 9.86 -7.52 -13.76
N LEU A 187 9.61 -8.81 -13.50
CA LEU A 187 8.28 -9.35 -13.24
C LEU A 187 7.59 -8.70 -12.03
N TYR A 188 8.36 -8.50 -10.96
CA TYR A 188 7.95 -7.75 -9.77
C TYR A 188 8.76 -6.45 -9.69
N ILE A 189 8.28 -5.49 -8.92
CA ILE A 189 8.97 -4.19 -8.75
C ILE A 189 10.33 -4.31 -8.04
N TRP A 190 10.61 -5.45 -7.41
CA TRP A 190 11.87 -5.76 -6.73
C TRP A 190 12.75 -6.78 -7.47
N GLY A 191 12.36 -7.27 -8.66
CA GLY A 191 13.10 -8.26 -9.44
C GLY A 191 12.21 -9.36 -10.00
N ASP A 192 12.81 -10.45 -10.45
CA ASP A 192 12.09 -11.55 -11.10
C ASP A 192 11.72 -12.68 -10.13
N GLU A 193 12.32 -12.72 -8.96
CA GLU A 193 12.00 -13.68 -7.91
C GLU A 193 10.93 -13.13 -6.97
N ARG A 194 9.86 -13.92 -6.69
CA ARG A 194 8.74 -13.51 -5.86
C ARG A 194 9.17 -13.17 -4.42
N ALA A 195 9.97 -14.02 -3.83
CA ALA A 195 10.45 -13.89 -2.45
C ALA A 195 11.97 -14.13 -2.43
N PRO A 196 12.80 -13.13 -2.79
CA PRO A 196 14.25 -13.25 -2.84
C PRO A 196 14.81 -13.66 -1.47
N GLY A 197 15.62 -14.71 -1.47
CA GLY A 197 16.16 -15.26 -0.22
C GLY A 197 15.11 -15.77 0.77
N GLY A 198 13.91 -16.10 0.30
CA GLY A 198 12.78 -16.53 1.12
C GLY A 198 12.05 -15.41 1.86
N GLN A 199 12.37 -14.13 1.60
CA GLN A 199 11.73 -12.99 2.22
C GLN A 199 10.55 -12.48 1.37
N GLU A 200 9.37 -12.42 1.96
CA GLU A 200 8.22 -11.77 1.36
C GLU A 200 8.49 -10.26 1.21
N LYS A 201 8.08 -9.71 0.07
CA LYS A 201 8.34 -8.30 -0.27
C LYS A 201 7.06 -7.46 -0.32
N ALA A 202 5.91 -8.08 -0.11
CA ALA A 202 4.60 -7.45 -0.12
C ALA A 202 3.63 -8.28 0.72
N ASN A 203 2.59 -7.63 1.25
CA ASN A 203 1.50 -8.32 1.93
C ASN A 203 0.64 -9.07 0.90
N THR A 204 0.79 -10.38 0.85
CA THR A 204 0.07 -11.30 -0.04
C THR A 204 -0.29 -12.58 0.72
N TRP A 205 -1.07 -13.46 0.12
CA TRP A 205 -1.40 -14.73 0.73
C TRP A 205 -0.28 -15.78 0.54
N GLN A 206 0.20 -16.36 1.62
CA GLN A 206 1.13 -17.48 1.61
C GLN A 206 0.41 -18.78 2.03
N GLY A 207 0.80 -19.89 1.43
CA GLY A 207 0.14 -21.18 1.65
C GLY A 207 -0.98 -21.48 0.66
N ALA A 208 -1.94 -22.29 1.07
CA ALA A 208 -3.02 -22.80 0.22
C ALA A 208 -4.26 -21.92 0.26
N PHE A 209 -4.39 -21.00 -0.68
CA PHE A 209 -5.59 -20.17 -0.80
C PHE A 209 -6.81 -21.03 -1.21
N PRO A 210 -7.98 -20.84 -0.61
CA PRO A 210 -8.33 -19.91 0.49
C PRO A 210 -8.35 -20.57 1.89
N ILE A 211 -7.70 -21.73 2.03
CA ILE A 211 -7.81 -22.60 3.20
C ILE A 211 -6.87 -22.17 4.32
N GLU A 212 -5.61 -21.91 3.97
CA GLU A 212 -4.56 -21.64 4.95
C GLU A 212 -3.67 -20.50 4.47
N ASN A 213 -3.51 -19.47 5.30
CA ASN A 213 -2.49 -18.46 5.14
C ASN A 213 -1.41 -18.69 6.20
N THR A 214 -0.19 -19.03 5.77
CA THR A 214 0.96 -19.28 6.66
C THR A 214 1.52 -17.99 7.27
N LYS A 215 1.15 -16.83 6.72
CA LYS A 215 1.55 -15.49 7.21
C LYS A 215 3.06 -15.29 7.25
N ASP A 216 3.77 -15.82 6.26
CA ASP A 216 5.23 -15.71 6.18
C ASP A 216 5.68 -14.24 5.99
N ASP A 217 4.76 -13.36 5.53
CA ASP A 217 4.93 -11.92 5.46
C ASP A 217 4.64 -11.17 6.77
N GLY A 218 4.19 -11.87 7.81
CA GLY A 218 3.82 -11.32 9.13
C GLY A 218 2.34 -10.97 9.28
N PHE A 219 1.51 -11.03 8.21
CA PHE A 219 0.13 -10.54 8.24
C PHE A 219 -0.89 -11.60 7.80
N GLY A 220 -2.02 -11.63 8.47
CA GLY A 220 -3.14 -12.51 8.10
C GLY A 220 -4.26 -11.81 7.32
N SER A 221 -4.17 -10.48 7.22
CA SER A 221 -5.10 -9.60 6.53
C SER A 221 -4.36 -8.33 6.11
N ARG A 222 -5.05 -7.20 5.91
CA ARG A 222 -4.41 -5.91 5.60
C ARG A 222 -3.35 -5.55 6.64
N ALA A 223 -2.16 -5.22 6.16
CA ALA A 223 -1.10 -4.64 6.98
C ALA A 223 -1.35 -3.14 7.19
N PRO A 224 -0.81 -2.51 8.23
CA PRO A 224 -0.60 -1.07 8.25
C PRO A 224 0.19 -0.63 7.01
N VAL A 225 -0.06 0.58 6.50
CA VAL A 225 0.67 1.07 5.32
C VAL A 225 2.16 1.22 5.60
N GLY A 226 3.01 0.95 4.61
CA GLY A 226 4.45 1.15 4.70
C GLY A 226 5.19 0.14 5.58
N CYS A 227 4.66 -1.07 5.73
CA CYS A 227 5.33 -2.17 6.44
C CYS A 227 6.41 -2.86 5.57
N PHE A 228 6.34 -2.70 4.26
CA PHE A 228 7.31 -3.26 3.30
C PHE A 228 8.21 -2.17 2.73
N GLN A 229 9.30 -2.57 2.08
CA GLN A 229 10.24 -1.62 1.48
C GLN A 229 9.58 -0.86 0.31
N PRO A 230 9.79 0.45 0.19
CA PRO A 230 9.27 1.22 -0.92
C PRO A 230 9.98 0.84 -2.23
N ASN A 231 9.32 1.16 -3.35
CA ASN A 231 9.97 1.08 -4.65
C ASN A 231 11.00 2.22 -4.86
N ALA A 232 11.64 2.27 -6.03
CA ALA A 232 12.69 3.26 -6.31
C ALA A 232 12.19 4.72 -6.34
N PHE A 233 10.88 4.96 -6.42
CA PHE A 233 10.28 6.28 -6.28
C PHE A 233 9.90 6.64 -4.85
N GLY A 234 10.11 5.75 -3.88
CA GLY A 234 9.71 5.97 -2.48
C GLY A 234 8.24 5.66 -2.20
N LEU A 235 7.57 4.90 -3.08
CA LEU A 235 6.16 4.52 -2.94
C LEU A 235 6.06 3.14 -2.30
N TYR A 236 5.22 3.04 -1.29
CA TYR A 236 4.97 1.82 -0.52
C TYR A 236 3.72 1.09 -1.00
N ASP A 237 3.65 -0.19 -0.73
CA ASP A 237 2.49 -1.07 -0.91
C ASP A 237 1.88 -1.03 -2.33
N MET A 238 2.70 -0.66 -3.33
CA MET A 238 2.27 -0.68 -4.74
C MET A 238 1.93 -2.10 -5.22
N ILE A 239 2.30 -3.11 -4.45
CA ILE A 239 2.03 -4.54 -4.71
C ILE A 239 1.51 -5.17 -3.43
N GLY A 240 0.38 -5.86 -3.51
CA GLY A 240 -0.25 -6.54 -2.37
C GLY A 240 -1.08 -5.57 -1.51
N ASN A 241 -1.23 -5.86 -0.25
CA ASN A 241 -2.02 -5.16 0.75
C ASN A 241 -3.49 -5.00 0.35
N VAL A 242 -3.86 -3.94 -0.36
CA VAL A 242 -5.21 -3.81 -0.94
C VAL A 242 -5.15 -3.48 -2.43
N TRP A 243 -6.14 -3.95 -3.19
CA TRP A 243 -6.38 -3.44 -4.53
C TRP A 243 -6.67 -1.95 -4.47
N GLU A 244 -6.28 -1.22 -5.51
CA GLU A 244 -6.48 0.21 -5.57
C GLU A 244 -7.33 0.63 -6.75
N TRP A 245 -8.37 1.44 -6.47
CA TRP A 245 -9.19 2.08 -7.50
C TRP A 245 -8.36 2.99 -8.38
N THR A 246 -8.62 2.94 -9.69
CA THR A 246 -8.09 3.91 -10.65
C THR A 246 -9.22 4.65 -11.37
N ASP A 247 -8.91 5.78 -11.99
CA ASP A 247 -9.87 6.50 -12.84
C ASP A 247 -9.78 6.06 -14.31
N THR A 248 -9.79 4.74 -14.53
CA THR A 248 -9.74 4.15 -15.86
C THR A 248 -10.84 3.10 -16.00
N ALA A 249 -11.76 3.33 -16.95
CA ALA A 249 -12.84 2.38 -17.25
C ALA A 249 -12.25 1.05 -17.77
N TRP A 250 -12.86 -0.06 -17.37
CA TRP A 250 -12.44 -1.39 -17.84
C TRP A 250 -12.75 -1.64 -19.31
N GLY A 251 -13.67 -0.93 -19.89
CA GLY A 251 -14.15 -1.12 -21.28
C GLY A 251 -15.65 -1.44 -21.35
N ASP A 252 -16.29 -1.58 -20.22
CA ASP A 252 -17.75 -1.52 -20.06
C ASP A 252 -18.14 -0.29 -19.23
N GLU A 253 -19.44 0.07 -19.23
CA GLU A 253 -19.94 1.29 -18.56
C GLU A 253 -20.08 1.14 -17.04
N LYS A 254 -19.74 -0.02 -16.46
CA LYS A 254 -20.05 -0.34 -15.05
C LYS A 254 -18.85 -0.77 -14.24
N SER A 255 -17.70 -0.97 -14.88
CA SER A 255 -16.51 -1.47 -14.23
C SER A 255 -15.32 -0.54 -14.44
N GLN A 256 -14.51 -0.41 -13.39
CA GLN A 256 -13.24 0.31 -13.40
C GLN A 256 -12.06 -0.66 -13.24
N VAL A 257 -10.90 -0.21 -13.66
CA VAL A 257 -9.66 -0.93 -13.44
C VAL A 257 -9.22 -0.74 -12.00
N ILE A 258 -8.94 -1.86 -11.32
CA ILE A 258 -8.20 -1.88 -10.05
C ILE A 258 -6.81 -2.47 -10.26
N LYS A 259 -5.82 -2.00 -9.47
CA LYS A 259 -4.40 -2.31 -9.62
C LYS A 259 -3.77 -2.84 -8.33
N GLY A 260 -2.60 -3.47 -8.44
CA GLY A 260 -1.71 -3.81 -7.32
C GLY A 260 -1.86 -5.21 -6.76
N GLY A 261 -3.04 -5.80 -6.80
CA GLY A 261 -3.35 -7.01 -6.06
C GLY A 261 -3.65 -6.71 -4.58
N SER A 262 -3.86 -7.73 -3.77
CA SER A 262 -4.16 -7.55 -2.36
C SER A 262 -3.58 -8.70 -1.51
N PHE A 263 -3.75 -8.62 -0.20
CA PHE A 263 -3.40 -9.67 0.76
C PHE A 263 -4.08 -11.03 0.46
N LEU A 264 -5.08 -11.06 -0.42
CA LEU A 264 -5.75 -12.29 -0.88
C LEU A 264 -5.10 -12.91 -2.12
N CYS A 265 -4.14 -12.25 -2.75
CA CYS A 265 -3.48 -12.75 -3.94
C CYS A 265 -2.41 -13.78 -3.59
N ALA A 266 -2.58 -15.03 -4.08
CA ALA A 266 -1.76 -16.18 -3.74
C ALA A 266 -1.04 -16.77 -4.96
N LYS A 267 0.02 -17.54 -4.73
CA LYS A 267 0.76 -18.25 -5.79
C LYS A 267 -0.14 -19.24 -6.56
N ASN A 268 -1.06 -19.91 -5.87
CA ASN A 268 -1.98 -20.90 -6.43
C ASN A 268 -3.31 -20.30 -6.87
N PHE A 269 -3.55 -19.01 -6.59
CA PHE A 269 -4.78 -18.32 -6.93
C PHE A 269 -4.50 -16.82 -7.10
N CYS A 270 -5.00 -16.17 -8.19
CA CYS A 270 -4.88 -14.73 -8.37
C CYS A 270 -3.44 -14.19 -8.24
N ARG A 271 -2.49 -14.63 -9.08
CA ARG A 271 -1.11 -14.08 -9.08
C ARG A 271 -1.02 -12.66 -9.65
N ARG A 272 -1.95 -11.77 -9.23
CA ARG A 272 -2.05 -10.38 -9.71
C ARG A 272 -1.30 -9.38 -8.83
N TYR A 273 -0.38 -9.83 -7.99
CA TYR A 273 0.54 -8.99 -7.23
C TYR A 273 1.76 -8.57 -8.08
N ARG A 274 1.51 -7.80 -9.15
CA ARG A 274 2.49 -7.27 -10.12
C ARG A 274 2.02 -5.92 -10.63
N ALA A 275 2.96 -5.04 -11.00
CA ALA A 275 2.62 -3.70 -11.47
C ALA A 275 1.72 -3.71 -12.73
N SER A 276 1.94 -4.66 -13.66
CA SER A 276 1.11 -4.81 -14.87
C SER A 276 -0.26 -5.43 -14.62
N ALA A 277 -0.46 -6.07 -13.45
CA ALA A 277 -1.72 -6.74 -13.16
C ALA A 277 -2.87 -5.73 -13.08
N ARG A 278 -4.01 -6.13 -13.62
CA ARG A 278 -5.25 -5.37 -13.64
C ARG A 278 -6.45 -6.29 -13.48
N GLN A 279 -7.52 -5.75 -12.94
CA GLN A 279 -8.79 -6.48 -12.80
C GLN A 279 -9.95 -5.50 -12.97
N ALA A 280 -11.05 -5.99 -13.56
CA ALA A 280 -12.32 -5.27 -13.58
C ALA A 280 -12.96 -5.33 -12.20
N GLN A 281 -13.51 -4.23 -11.75
CA GLN A 281 -14.32 -4.17 -10.53
C GLN A 281 -15.54 -3.28 -10.78
N GLU A 282 -16.70 -3.74 -10.40
CA GLU A 282 -17.94 -2.96 -10.48
C GLU A 282 -17.83 -1.72 -9.60
N GLU A 283 -18.22 -0.55 -10.13
CA GLU A 283 -18.02 0.77 -9.50
C GLU A 283 -18.71 0.92 -8.15
N ASN A 284 -19.87 0.30 -7.99
CA ASN A 284 -20.71 0.37 -6.79
C ASN A 284 -20.49 -0.79 -5.81
N PHE A 285 -19.44 -1.60 -6.01
CA PHE A 285 -19.18 -2.77 -5.18
C PHE A 285 -18.07 -2.47 -4.16
N SER A 286 -18.40 -2.57 -2.87
CA SER A 286 -17.45 -2.41 -1.78
C SER A 286 -16.98 -3.76 -1.23
N THR A 287 -15.70 -3.86 -0.91
CA THR A 287 -15.10 -5.07 -0.33
C THR A 287 -14.04 -4.76 0.70
N ASN A 288 -13.73 -5.75 1.54
CA ASN A 288 -12.70 -5.60 2.57
C ASN A 288 -11.26 -5.75 2.07
N HIS A 289 -11.02 -5.72 0.75
CA HIS A 289 -9.68 -5.83 0.14
C HIS A 289 -9.40 -4.83 -0.98
N ILE A 290 -10.27 -3.81 -1.13
CA ILE A 290 -10.09 -2.73 -2.10
C ILE A 290 -10.10 -1.40 -1.37
N GLY A 291 -9.07 -0.60 -1.60
CA GLY A 291 -8.87 0.76 -1.16
C GLY A 291 -8.46 1.65 -2.32
N PHE A 292 -7.67 2.69 -2.07
CA PHE A 292 -7.19 3.61 -3.11
C PHE A 292 -6.05 4.49 -2.59
N ARG A 293 -5.35 5.14 -3.52
CA ARG A 293 -4.48 6.31 -3.29
C ARG A 293 -4.84 7.42 -4.25
N THR A 294 -4.37 8.65 -3.99
CA THR A 294 -4.73 9.81 -4.79
C THR A 294 -3.52 10.46 -5.44
N VAL A 295 -3.80 11.25 -6.49
CA VAL A 295 -2.80 12.04 -7.23
C VAL A 295 -3.28 13.49 -7.40
N VAL A 296 -2.33 14.38 -7.68
CA VAL A 296 -2.57 15.75 -8.14
C VAL A 296 -1.60 16.11 -9.26
N ASP A 297 -2.03 16.93 -10.22
CA ASP A 297 -1.26 17.34 -11.42
C ASP A 297 -0.10 18.31 -11.13
#